data_aa1bf514efbc94cd83d575e6d108e6c6
#
_entry.id   aa1bf514efbc94cd83d575e6d108e6c6
#
_cell.length_a   1.000
_cell.length_b   1.000
_cell.length_c   1.000
_cell.angle_alpha   90.00
_cell.angle_beta   90.00
_cell.angle_gamma   90.00
#
_symmetry.space_group_name_H-M   'P 1'
#
loop_
_entity.id
_entity.type
_entity.pdbx_description
1 polymer ?
#
loop_
_entity_poly.entity_id
_entity_poly.type
_entity_poly.pdbx_seq_one_letter_code
_entity_poly.pdbx_strand_id
1 'polypeptide(L)'
;MDPEAAKIVFESGIPIRMVGLNVTRQNRMTPDDVEILKKMGNPVADFAAQILSFTAGMNGRTGLCDACAVSWLVDPDIITKSAMVHVDVETKGEFTRGMTVCDWREYMGKDPKEDIAHEKQFVQWNPTPNVEVALEFNEERFRQVLFDTIESYGRQ
;
A
#
# COMPACT_ATOMS: atom_id res chain seq x y z
N MET A 1 0.82 16.28 3.66
CA MET A 1 1.77 15.64 2.77
C MET A 1 1.59 16.29 1.42
N ASP A 2 2.35 15.97 0.41
CA ASP A 2 2.48 16.70 -0.84
C ASP A 2 1.71 16.04 -1.99
N PRO A 3 0.45 16.42 -2.25
CA PRO A 3 -0.34 15.85 -3.33
C PRO A 3 0.15 16.27 -4.73
N GLU A 4 0.79 17.43 -4.85
CA GLU A 4 1.37 17.90 -6.09
C GLU A 4 2.54 17.02 -6.51
N ALA A 5 3.45 16.68 -5.58
CA ALA A 5 4.53 15.75 -5.84
C ALA A 5 4.01 14.34 -6.17
N ALA A 6 3.00 13.85 -5.46
CA ALA A 6 2.36 12.58 -5.78
C ALA A 6 1.78 12.60 -7.20
N LYS A 7 1.07 13.67 -7.60
CA LYS A 7 0.51 13.80 -8.94
C LYS A 7 1.59 13.69 -10.02
N ILE A 8 2.73 14.37 -9.85
CA ILE A 8 3.86 14.29 -10.78
C ILE A 8 4.35 12.85 -10.96
N VAL A 9 4.44 12.09 -9.86
CA VAL A 9 4.85 10.68 -9.91
C VAL A 9 3.82 9.83 -10.67
N PHE A 10 2.53 9.98 -10.38
CA PHE A 10 1.48 9.21 -11.04
C PHE A 10 1.35 9.52 -12.55
N GLU A 11 1.68 10.75 -12.96
CA GLU A 11 1.69 11.19 -14.37
C GLU A 11 3.02 10.90 -15.11
N SER A 12 4.05 10.41 -14.42
CA SER A 12 5.40 10.26 -14.97
C SER A 12 5.57 9.17 -16.05
N GLY A 13 4.61 8.24 -16.14
CA GLY A 13 4.69 7.10 -17.06
C GLY A 13 5.63 5.97 -16.62
N ILE A 14 6.26 6.07 -15.45
CA ILE A 14 7.01 4.95 -14.87
C ILE A 14 6.06 3.86 -14.35
N PRO A 15 6.47 2.57 -14.31
CA PRO A 15 5.69 1.53 -13.66
C PRO A 15 5.50 1.83 -12.17
N ILE A 16 4.25 1.88 -11.70
CA ILE A 16 3.90 2.19 -10.31
C ILE A 16 3.13 1.04 -9.71
N ARG A 17 3.53 0.62 -8.51
CA ARG A 17 2.77 -0.25 -7.59
C ARG A 17 2.34 0.55 -6.39
N MET A 18 1.03 0.65 -6.17
CA MET A 18 0.47 1.41 -5.06
C MET A 18 -0.04 0.49 -3.96
N VAL A 19 0.52 0.67 -2.75
CA VAL A 19 0.04 0.02 -1.53
C VAL A 19 -0.61 1.08 -0.64
N GLY A 20 -1.91 1.21 -0.77
CA GLY A 20 -2.69 2.24 -0.09
C GLY A 20 -3.10 1.83 1.33
N LEU A 21 -3.80 2.75 2.03
CA LEU A 21 -4.30 2.51 3.38
C LEU A 21 -5.32 1.38 3.47
N ASN A 22 -5.99 1.03 2.37
CA ASN A 22 -6.86 -0.13 2.26
C ASN A 22 -6.14 -1.43 2.61
N VAL A 23 -4.85 -1.52 2.27
CA VAL A 23 -3.98 -2.67 2.56
C VAL A 23 -3.22 -2.48 3.87
N THR A 24 -2.52 -1.36 4.03
CA THR A 24 -1.61 -1.17 5.17
C THR A 24 -2.33 -1.10 6.52
N ARG A 25 -3.62 -0.78 6.56
CA ARG A 25 -4.43 -0.85 7.78
C ARG A 25 -4.76 -2.28 8.22
N GLN A 26 -4.63 -3.26 7.34
CA GLN A 26 -4.82 -4.67 7.67
C GLN A 26 -3.60 -5.22 8.40
N ASN A 27 -2.40 -4.69 8.13
CA ASN A 27 -1.15 -5.08 8.77
C ASN A 27 -0.87 -4.19 9.98
N ARG A 28 -0.95 -4.78 11.18
CA ARG A 28 -0.72 -4.06 12.42
C ARG A 28 0.18 -4.88 13.34
N MET A 29 1.36 -4.32 13.59
CA MET A 29 2.25 -4.86 14.62
C MET A 29 1.62 -4.67 16.00
N THR A 30 1.72 -5.71 16.81
CA THR A 30 1.15 -5.81 18.15
C THR A 30 2.26 -5.81 19.22
N PRO A 31 1.93 -5.66 20.51
CA PRO A 31 2.91 -5.84 21.58
C PRO A 31 3.57 -7.22 21.57
N ASP A 32 2.86 -8.28 21.15
CA ASP A 32 3.43 -9.63 21.05
C ASP A 32 4.51 -9.70 19.97
N ASP A 33 4.37 -8.98 18.86
CA ASP A 33 5.39 -8.88 17.83
C ASP A 33 6.67 -8.19 18.34
N VAL A 34 6.51 -7.19 19.19
CA VAL A 34 7.64 -6.53 19.87
C VAL A 34 8.39 -7.51 20.77
N GLU A 35 7.67 -8.37 21.51
CA GLU A 35 8.30 -9.39 22.34
C GLU A 35 9.02 -10.48 21.51
N ILE A 36 8.52 -10.80 20.32
CA ILE A 36 9.22 -11.70 19.37
C ILE A 36 10.54 -11.04 18.94
N LEU A 37 10.53 -9.79 18.54
CA LEU A 37 11.74 -9.06 18.15
C LEU A 37 12.79 -9.01 19.26
N LYS A 38 12.40 -8.70 20.49
CA LYS A 38 13.31 -8.69 21.64
C LYS A 38 14.00 -10.03 21.89
N LYS A 39 13.35 -11.14 21.57
CA LYS A 39 13.90 -12.49 21.72
C LYS A 39 14.88 -12.90 20.64
N MET A 40 14.95 -12.17 19.52
CA MET A 40 15.88 -12.48 18.43
C MET A 40 17.35 -12.24 18.80
N GLY A 41 17.63 -11.35 19.77
CA GLY A 41 18.95 -11.16 20.35
C GLY A 41 19.98 -10.58 19.38
N ASN A 42 19.56 -9.77 18.42
CA ASN A 42 20.47 -9.05 17.51
C ASN A 42 20.18 -7.53 17.53
N PRO A 43 21.18 -6.68 17.22
CA PRO A 43 21.06 -5.22 17.33
C PRO A 43 19.96 -4.62 16.45
N VAL A 44 19.65 -5.22 15.29
CA VAL A 44 18.60 -4.75 14.38
C VAL A 44 17.21 -5.03 14.97
N ALA A 45 17.02 -6.22 15.52
CA ALA A 45 15.80 -6.60 16.20
C ALA A 45 15.55 -5.75 17.46
N ASP A 46 16.59 -5.50 18.26
CA ASP A 46 16.51 -4.64 19.44
C ASP A 46 16.11 -3.21 19.08
N PHE A 47 16.68 -2.65 18.02
CA PHE A 47 16.34 -1.32 17.53
C PHE A 47 14.90 -1.26 17.00
N ALA A 48 14.50 -2.25 16.19
CA ALA A 48 13.13 -2.38 15.69
C ALA A 48 12.12 -2.50 16.85
N ALA A 49 12.44 -3.32 17.85
CA ALA A 49 11.59 -3.47 19.03
C ALA A 49 11.42 -2.16 19.82
N GLN A 50 12.45 -1.35 19.94
CA GLN A 50 12.38 -0.05 20.62
C GLN A 50 11.44 0.92 19.88
N ILE A 51 11.60 1.06 18.55
CA ILE A 51 10.74 1.92 17.72
C ILE A 51 9.28 1.46 17.79
N LEU A 52 9.04 0.15 17.61
CA LEU A 52 7.70 -0.41 17.61
C LEU A 52 7.03 -0.37 18.98
N SER A 53 7.81 -0.51 20.07
CA SER A 53 7.29 -0.36 21.44
C SER A 53 6.71 1.03 21.68
N PHE A 54 7.38 2.07 21.18
CA PHE A 54 6.89 3.44 21.31
C PHE A 54 5.56 3.64 20.56
N THR A 55 5.49 3.22 19.31
CA THR A 55 4.31 3.43 18.46
C THR A 55 3.14 2.51 18.86
N ALA A 56 3.40 1.26 19.20
CA ALA A 56 2.40 0.31 19.71
C ALA A 56 1.88 0.71 21.09
N GLY A 57 2.74 1.26 21.97
CA GLY A 57 2.36 1.77 23.28
C GLY A 57 1.38 2.93 23.24
N MET A 58 1.47 3.79 22.22
CA MET A 58 0.56 4.93 22.05
C MET A 58 -0.85 4.53 21.58
N ASN A 59 -0.96 3.51 20.73
CA ASN A 59 -2.21 3.16 20.03
C ASN A 59 -2.58 1.67 20.12
N GLY A 60 -1.83 0.87 20.87
CA GLY A 60 -2.01 -0.59 20.97
C GLY A 60 -1.64 -1.37 19.68
N ARG A 61 -1.46 -0.69 18.57
CA ARG A 61 -1.09 -1.28 17.26
C ARG A 61 -0.45 -0.22 16.38
N THR A 62 0.53 -0.61 15.56
CA THR A 62 1.13 0.27 14.56
C THR A 62 1.17 -0.38 13.20
N GLY A 63 0.84 0.38 12.15
CA GLY A 63 0.95 -0.06 10.74
C GLY A 63 2.34 0.24 10.20
N LEU A 64 2.91 -0.69 9.46
CA LEU A 64 4.20 -0.55 8.77
C LEU A 64 3.95 -0.28 7.28
N CYS A 65 3.46 0.92 6.94
CA CYS A 65 3.05 1.27 5.58
C CYS A 65 4.18 1.10 4.57
N ASP A 66 5.36 1.65 4.86
CA ASP A 66 6.50 1.64 3.96
C ASP A 66 7.07 0.23 3.79
N ALA A 67 7.15 -0.55 4.88
CA ALA A 67 7.57 -1.93 4.81
C ALA A 67 6.61 -2.80 3.97
N CYS A 68 5.30 -2.55 4.01
CA CYS A 68 4.32 -3.23 3.15
C CYS A 68 4.61 -2.96 1.67
N ALA A 69 4.91 -1.72 1.29
CA ALA A 69 5.20 -1.37 -0.08
C ALA A 69 6.50 -2.03 -0.58
N VAL A 70 7.56 -2.01 0.22
CA VAL A 70 8.84 -2.64 -0.12
C VAL A 70 8.72 -4.17 -0.15
N SER A 71 7.94 -4.76 0.75
CA SER A 71 7.77 -6.22 0.81
C SER A 71 7.16 -6.81 -0.45
N TRP A 72 6.30 -6.07 -1.17
CA TRP A 72 5.75 -6.50 -2.46
C TRP A 72 6.83 -6.67 -3.54
N LEU A 73 7.95 -5.94 -3.45
CA LEU A 73 9.09 -6.12 -4.35
C LEU A 73 9.93 -7.33 -3.98
N VAL A 74 10.01 -7.66 -2.69
CA VAL A 74 10.81 -8.78 -2.15
C VAL A 74 10.09 -10.11 -2.36
N ASP A 75 8.79 -10.12 -2.09
CA ASP A 75 7.93 -11.30 -2.19
C ASP A 75 6.58 -10.91 -2.79
N PRO A 76 6.37 -11.16 -4.09
CA PRO A 76 5.12 -10.80 -4.78
C PRO A 76 3.87 -11.47 -4.19
N ASP A 77 3.98 -12.63 -3.54
CA ASP A 77 2.86 -13.38 -2.98
C ASP A 77 2.27 -12.73 -1.72
N ILE A 78 2.91 -11.68 -1.21
CA ILE A 78 2.37 -10.85 -0.12
C ILE A 78 1.12 -10.10 -0.56
N ILE A 79 1.04 -9.67 -1.82
CA ILE A 79 -0.18 -9.10 -2.39
C ILE A 79 -0.94 -10.20 -3.12
N THR A 80 -2.04 -10.65 -2.54
CA THR A 80 -2.84 -11.76 -3.07
C THR A 80 -3.82 -11.32 -4.15
N LYS A 81 -4.07 -10.01 -4.24
CA LYS A 81 -4.91 -9.43 -5.28
C LYS A 81 -4.48 -8.00 -5.60
N SER A 82 -4.35 -7.71 -6.87
CA SER A 82 -4.07 -6.37 -7.39
C SER A 82 -4.91 -6.10 -8.65
N ALA A 83 -4.99 -4.85 -9.04
CA ALA A 83 -5.63 -4.44 -10.30
C ALA A 83 -4.86 -3.30 -10.95
N MET A 84 -4.70 -3.38 -12.28
CA MET A 84 -4.24 -2.24 -13.09
C MET A 84 -5.42 -1.29 -13.31
N VAL A 85 -5.30 -0.08 -12.80
CA VAL A 85 -6.35 0.96 -12.93
C VAL A 85 -5.71 2.32 -13.24
N HIS A 86 -6.52 3.24 -13.76
CA HIS A 86 -6.09 4.62 -13.81
C HIS A 86 -6.24 5.27 -12.44
N VAL A 87 -5.18 5.95 -12.00
CA VAL A 87 -5.15 6.68 -10.73
C VAL A 87 -4.68 8.11 -10.95
N ASP A 88 -5.51 9.05 -10.53
CA ASP A 88 -5.18 10.46 -10.42
C ASP A 88 -5.05 10.90 -8.97
N VAL A 89 -4.40 12.04 -8.74
CA VAL A 89 -4.32 12.68 -7.42
C VAL A 89 -5.07 14.01 -7.44
N GLU A 90 -6.06 14.14 -6.57
CA GLU A 90 -6.84 15.38 -6.42
C GLU A 90 -5.99 16.45 -5.70
N THR A 91 -5.74 17.58 -6.37
CA THR A 91 -4.90 18.66 -5.86
C THR A 91 -5.64 19.96 -5.53
N LYS A 92 -6.91 20.10 -5.95
CA LYS A 92 -7.67 21.36 -5.87
C LYS A 92 -8.94 21.29 -5.03
N GLY A 93 -9.49 20.08 -4.82
CA GLY A 93 -10.77 19.91 -4.15
C GLY A 93 -10.73 20.35 -2.69
N GLU A 94 -11.74 21.09 -2.26
CA GLU A 94 -11.86 21.58 -0.89
C GLU A 94 -11.89 20.45 0.15
N PHE A 95 -12.59 19.34 -0.16
CA PHE A 95 -12.76 18.19 0.74
C PHE A 95 -11.92 16.96 0.34
N THR A 96 -11.42 16.94 -0.90
CA THR A 96 -10.80 15.75 -1.48
C THR A 96 -9.32 15.92 -1.81
N ARG A 97 -8.74 17.08 -1.51
CA ARG A 97 -7.33 17.36 -1.79
C ARG A 97 -6.41 16.30 -1.13
N GLY A 98 -5.59 15.66 -1.95
CA GLY A 98 -4.70 14.58 -1.55
C GLY A 98 -5.31 13.17 -1.66
N MET A 99 -6.57 13.04 -2.10
CA MET A 99 -7.14 11.73 -2.40
C MET A 99 -6.57 11.18 -3.71
N THR A 100 -6.34 9.87 -3.73
CA THR A 100 -6.16 9.12 -4.96
C THR A 100 -7.53 8.76 -5.54
N VAL A 101 -7.76 9.15 -6.79
CA VAL A 101 -9.01 8.88 -7.53
C VAL A 101 -8.73 7.75 -8.50
N CYS A 102 -9.29 6.58 -8.23
CA CYS A 102 -9.07 5.37 -9.02
C CYS A 102 -10.27 5.10 -9.93
N ASP A 103 -10.00 4.77 -11.19
CA ASP A 103 -11.04 4.33 -12.12
C ASP A 103 -11.22 2.80 -12.04
N TRP A 104 -12.28 2.38 -11.38
CA TRP A 104 -12.61 0.97 -11.15
C TRP A 104 -13.55 0.36 -12.20
N ARG A 105 -14.00 1.11 -13.20
CA ARG A 105 -15.04 0.67 -14.15
C ARG A 105 -14.66 -0.61 -14.87
N GLU A 106 -13.45 -0.67 -15.41
CA GLU A 106 -12.95 -1.87 -16.10
C GLU A 106 -12.80 -3.07 -15.14
N TYR A 107 -12.27 -2.84 -13.95
CA TYR A 107 -12.10 -3.87 -12.93
C TYR A 107 -13.44 -4.48 -12.46
N MET A 108 -14.48 -3.68 -12.40
CA MET A 108 -15.82 -4.13 -11.97
C MET A 108 -16.59 -4.87 -13.08
N GLY A 109 -15.96 -5.10 -14.24
CA GLY A 109 -16.57 -5.81 -15.38
C GLY A 109 -17.68 -5.02 -16.06
N LYS A 110 -17.79 -3.74 -15.81
CA LYS A 110 -18.63 -2.84 -16.59
C LYS A 110 -17.85 -2.36 -17.80
N ASP A 111 -18.27 -2.77 -19.00
CA ASP A 111 -17.72 -2.17 -20.22
C ASP A 111 -18.04 -0.66 -20.20
N PRO A 112 -17.04 0.21 -20.15
CA PRO A 112 -17.26 1.65 -20.24
C PRO A 112 -18.09 2.06 -21.47
N LYS A 113 -18.11 1.20 -22.51
CA LYS A 113 -18.83 1.42 -23.74
C LYS A 113 -20.32 1.06 -23.65
N GLU A 114 -20.71 0.16 -22.76
CA GLU A 114 -22.14 -0.22 -22.59
C GLU A 114 -22.89 0.82 -21.75
N ASP A 115 -22.29 1.33 -20.68
CA ASP A 115 -22.92 2.39 -19.86
C ASP A 115 -23.04 3.73 -20.60
N ILE A 116 -22.13 4.03 -21.52
CA ILE A 116 -22.11 5.28 -22.31
C ILE A 116 -23.06 5.24 -23.52
N ALA A 117 -23.55 4.07 -23.94
CA ALA A 117 -24.48 3.96 -25.06
C ALA A 117 -25.80 4.74 -24.82
N HIS A 118 -26.18 4.94 -23.56
CA HIS A 118 -27.34 5.76 -23.17
C HIS A 118 -27.00 7.25 -22.88
N GLU A 119 -25.72 7.58 -22.66
CA GLU A 119 -25.31 8.94 -22.28
C GLU A 119 -24.24 9.51 -23.22
N LYS A 120 -24.50 9.51 -24.52
CA LYS A 120 -23.61 10.09 -25.57
C LYS A 120 -23.23 11.57 -25.38
N GLN A 121 -23.61 12.19 -24.29
CA GLN A 121 -23.36 13.61 -23.98
C GLN A 121 -22.34 13.87 -22.86
N PHE A 122 -21.92 12.85 -22.10
CA PHE A 122 -21.01 13.07 -20.98
C PHE A 122 -19.62 12.50 -21.26
N VAL A 123 -18.68 13.42 -21.29
CA VAL A 123 -17.22 13.32 -21.24
C VAL A 123 -16.64 11.94 -21.59
N GLN A 124 -16.00 11.86 -22.74
CA GLN A 124 -15.11 10.72 -23.14
C GLN A 124 -13.87 10.66 -22.25
N TRP A 125 -14.06 10.52 -20.92
CA TRP A 125 -12.94 10.22 -20.04
C TRP A 125 -12.70 8.72 -20.06
N ASN A 126 -11.69 8.30 -20.81
CA ASN A 126 -11.25 6.91 -20.93
C ASN A 126 -9.73 6.86 -20.73
N PRO A 127 -9.26 7.07 -19.51
CA PRO A 127 -7.85 7.10 -19.20
C PRO A 127 -7.24 5.70 -19.30
N THR A 128 -6.00 5.65 -19.78
CA THR A 128 -5.22 4.40 -19.76
C THR A 128 -4.81 4.06 -18.33
N PRO A 129 -4.92 2.79 -17.88
CA PRO A 129 -4.39 2.36 -16.60
C PRO A 129 -2.90 2.71 -16.45
N ASN A 130 -2.52 3.30 -15.34
CA ASN A 130 -1.16 3.75 -15.06
C ASN A 130 -0.56 3.17 -13.78
N VAL A 131 -1.37 2.50 -12.93
CA VAL A 131 -0.95 2.04 -11.60
C VAL A 131 -1.49 0.65 -11.32
N GLU A 132 -0.62 -0.24 -10.84
CA GLU A 132 -1.01 -1.50 -10.21
C GLU A 132 -1.34 -1.25 -8.74
N VAL A 133 -2.63 -1.36 -8.39
CA VAL A 133 -3.13 -1.08 -7.03
C VAL A 133 -3.31 -2.37 -6.26
N ALA A 134 -2.69 -2.47 -5.08
CA ALA A 134 -2.88 -3.58 -4.15
C ALA A 134 -4.29 -3.54 -3.52
N LEU A 135 -4.98 -4.68 -3.51
CA LEU A 135 -6.36 -4.83 -2.99
C LEU A 135 -6.43 -5.75 -1.79
N GLU A 136 -5.72 -6.87 -1.83
CA GLU A 136 -5.68 -7.86 -0.76
C GLU A 136 -4.24 -8.17 -0.37
N PHE A 137 -4.05 -8.46 0.91
CA PHE A 137 -2.74 -8.57 1.54
C PHE A 137 -2.68 -9.79 2.44
N ASN A 138 -1.60 -10.55 2.32
CA ASN A 138 -1.31 -11.68 3.19
C ASN A 138 -0.47 -11.22 4.39
N GLU A 139 -1.13 -10.93 5.51
CA GLU A 139 -0.50 -10.44 6.73
C GLU A 139 0.51 -11.43 7.30
N GLU A 140 0.19 -12.73 7.29
CA GLU A 140 1.05 -13.79 7.83
C GLU A 140 2.35 -13.89 7.02
N ARG A 141 2.24 -13.89 5.70
CA ARG A 141 3.41 -13.92 4.80
C ARG A 141 4.29 -12.70 4.97
N PHE A 142 3.69 -11.52 5.09
CA PHE A 142 4.43 -10.29 5.36
C PHE A 142 5.20 -10.37 6.67
N ARG A 143 4.56 -10.82 7.77
CA ARG A 143 5.22 -11.00 9.07
C ARG A 143 6.40 -11.96 8.97
N GLN A 144 6.22 -13.07 8.27
CA GLN A 144 7.29 -14.04 8.04
C GLN A 144 8.49 -13.40 7.36
N VAL A 145 8.27 -12.73 6.22
CA VAL A 145 9.33 -12.05 5.46
C VAL A 145 10.02 -10.98 6.30
N LEU A 146 9.27 -10.18 7.05
CA LEU A 146 9.81 -9.13 7.90
C LEU A 146 10.70 -9.72 9.00
N PHE A 147 10.22 -10.72 9.73
CA PHE A 147 10.95 -11.31 10.84
C PHE A 147 12.18 -12.11 10.37
N ASP A 148 12.06 -12.88 9.31
CA ASP A 148 13.20 -13.61 8.72
C ASP A 148 14.28 -12.63 8.25
N THR A 149 13.88 -11.50 7.66
CA THR A 149 14.82 -10.45 7.26
C THR A 149 15.55 -9.87 8.46
N ILE A 150 14.84 -9.50 9.52
CA ILE A 150 15.45 -8.95 10.73
C ILE A 150 16.35 -9.97 11.42
N GLU A 151 15.92 -11.24 11.52
CA GLU A 151 16.71 -12.31 12.11
C GLU A 151 18.01 -12.57 11.34
N SER A 152 17.99 -12.43 10.01
CA SER A 152 19.17 -12.65 9.16
C SER A 152 20.36 -11.75 9.51
N TYR A 153 20.11 -10.55 10.05
CA TYR A 153 21.15 -9.64 10.51
C TYR A 153 21.87 -10.11 11.78
N GLY A 154 21.32 -11.07 12.51
CA GLY A 154 22.00 -11.70 13.66
C GLY A 154 22.94 -12.83 13.27
N ARG A 155 22.95 -13.26 11.99
CA ARG A 155 23.76 -14.36 11.48
C ARG A 155 25.05 -13.87 10.78
N GLN A 156 25.27 -12.57 10.72
CA GLN A 156 26.49 -11.96 10.19
C GLN A 156 27.47 -11.65 11.32
#